data_c04531f297994f191fff34e4a79b3385
#
_entry.id   c04531f297994f191fff34e4a79b3385
#
_cell.length_a   1.000
_cell.length_b   1.000
_cell.length_c   1.000
_cell.angle_alpha   90.00
_cell.angle_beta   90.00
_cell.angle_gamma   90.00
#
_symmetry.space_group_name_H-M   'P 1'
#
loop_
_entity.id
_entity.type
_entity.pdbx_description
1 polymer ?
#
loop_
_entity_poly.entity_id
_entity_poly.type
_entity_poly.pdbx_seq_one_letter_code
_entity_poly.pdbx_strand_id
1 'polypeptide(L)' 'MYLKDLVPLLPTIEQHMLFQSDARTIILNENTGTRFTLSKDCTELLLGGEPCGRTIDKAGFLWVTGINAHGENIIITVDA' A
#
# COMPACT_ATOMS: atom_id res chain seq x y z
N MET A 1 -5.79 11.80 3.78
CA MET A 1 -4.89 10.96 4.62
C MET A 1 -3.62 10.67 3.84
N TYR A 2 -2.49 10.82 4.46
CA TYR A 2 -1.22 10.43 3.85
C TYR A 2 -0.97 8.93 3.99
N LEU A 3 -0.27 8.36 3.03
CA LEU A 3 0.07 6.94 3.05
C LEU A 3 0.81 6.54 4.32
N LYS A 4 1.73 7.37 4.81
CA LYS A 4 2.48 7.08 6.05
C LYS A 4 1.58 6.94 7.28
N ASP A 5 0.42 7.60 7.28
CA ASP A 5 -0.53 7.53 8.39
C ASP A 5 -1.41 6.30 8.29
N LEU A 6 -1.61 5.78 7.07
CA LEU A 6 -2.40 4.60 6.81
C LEU A 6 -1.62 3.30 7.07
N VAL A 7 -0.33 3.27 6.76
CA VAL A 7 0.49 2.06 6.85
C VAL A 7 0.41 1.37 8.22
N PRO A 8 0.49 2.08 9.36
CA PRO A 8 0.37 1.44 10.67
C PRO A 8 -1.00 0.80 10.93
N LEU A 9 -2.04 1.20 10.18
CA LEU A 9 -3.39 0.69 10.33
C LEU A 9 -3.68 -0.51 9.44
N LEU A 10 -2.80 -0.84 8.51
CA LEU A 10 -3.01 -1.91 7.52
C LEU A 10 -3.31 -3.27 8.15
N PRO A 11 -2.64 -3.73 9.21
CA PRO A 11 -2.97 -5.02 9.82
C PRO A 11 -4.43 -5.09 10.27
N THR A 12 -4.96 -4.00 10.84
CA THR A 12 -6.35 -3.92 11.27
C THR A 12 -7.29 -3.91 10.08
N ILE A 13 -6.97 -3.16 9.03
CA ILE A 13 -7.77 -3.10 7.80
C ILE A 13 -7.82 -4.47 7.13
N GLU A 14 -6.69 -5.16 7.04
CA GLU A 14 -6.61 -6.49 6.46
C GLU A 14 -7.49 -7.49 7.20
N GLN A 15 -7.53 -7.43 8.52
CA GLN A 15 -8.39 -8.28 9.33
C GLN A 15 -9.88 -8.02 9.08
N HIS A 16 -10.27 -6.78 8.82
CA HIS A 16 -11.67 -6.43 8.61
C HIS A 16 -12.15 -6.67 7.18
N MET A 17 -11.28 -6.45 6.19
CA MET A 17 -11.67 -6.52 4.78
C MET A 17 -11.42 -7.89 4.16
N LEU A 18 -10.39 -8.59 4.61
CA LEU A 18 -9.97 -9.86 4.03
C LEU A 18 -9.75 -10.87 5.15
N PHE A 19 -10.51 -11.95 5.11
CA PHE A 19 -10.42 -13.02 6.11
C PHE A 19 -9.24 -13.98 5.87
N GLN A 20 -8.32 -13.64 4.98
CA GLN A 20 -7.22 -14.50 4.58
C GLN A 20 -5.89 -13.94 5.05
N SER A 21 -5.02 -14.83 5.55
CA SER A 21 -3.72 -14.45 6.12
C SER A 21 -2.67 -14.04 5.09
N ASP A 22 -2.89 -14.31 3.82
CA ASP A 22 -1.98 -14.01 2.72
C ASP A 22 -2.43 -12.83 1.86
N ALA A 23 -3.35 -12.04 2.38
CA ALA A 23 -3.78 -10.81 1.74
C ALA A 23 -2.61 -9.88 1.44
N ARG A 24 -2.55 -9.34 0.23
CA ARG A 24 -1.51 -8.42 -0.20
C ARG A 24 -2.06 -7.02 -0.34
N THR A 25 -1.30 -6.07 0.14
CA THR A 25 -1.58 -4.65 -0.05
C THR A 25 -0.82 -4.15 -1.27
N ILE A 26 -1.56 -3.60 -2.22
CA ILE A 26 -1.01 -2.98 -3.43
C ILE A 26 -1.28 -1.49 -3.34
N ILE A 27 -0.24 -0.70 -3.57
CA ILE A 27 -0.33 0.75 -3.63
C ILE A 27 -0.28 1.16 -5.09
N LEU A 28 -1.39 1.70 -5.59
CA LEU A 28 -1.55 2.08 -6.99
C LEU A 28 -1.50 3.60 -7.11
N ASN A 29 -0.52 4.10 -7.87
CA ASN A 29 -0.47 5.50 -8.24
C ASN A 29 -1.46 5.74 -9.40
N GLU A 30 -2.51 6.50 -9.14
CA GLU A 30 -3.57 6.76 -10.11
C GLU A 30 -3.07 7.52 -11.34
N ASN A 31 -2.08 8.39 -11.18
CA ASN A 31 -1.60 9.23 -12.27
C ASN A 31 -0.71 8.48 -13.26
N THR A 32 0.06 7.50 -12.78
CA THR A 32 1.02 6.77 -13.61
C THR A 32 0.63 5.33 -13.86
N GLY A 33 -0.31 4.78 -13.10
CA GLY A 33 -0.66 3.37 -13.13
C GLY A 33 0.38 2.47 -12.48
N THR A 34 1.41 3.03 -11.85
CA THR A 34 2.47 2.25 -11.20
C THR A 34 1.93 1.56 -9.96
N ARG A 35 2.25 0.28 -9.80
CA ARG A 35 1.84 -0.54 -8.66
C ARG A 35 3.05 -0.87 -7.80
N PHE A 36 2.91 -0.60 -6.51
CA PHE A 36 3.93 -0.94 -5.51
C PHE A 36 3.35 -1.92 -4.52
N THR A 37 4.22 -2.71 -3.91
CA THR A 37 3.89 -3.52 -2.73
C THR A 37 4.73 -3.01 -1.56
N LEU A 38 4.38 -3.45 -0.34
CA LEU A 38 5.14 -3.10 0.86
C LEU A 38 6.12 -4.21 1.23
N SER A 39 7.29 -3.82 1.74
CA SER A 39 8.20 -4.75 2.39
C SER A 39 7.56 -5.38 3.62
N LYS A 40 8.15 -6.48 4.12
CA LYS A 40 7.60 -7.21 5.30
C LYS A 40 7.48 -6.32 6.54
N ASP A 41 8.43 -5.41 6.73
CA ASP A 41 8.44 -4.48 7.86
C ASP A 41 7.67 -3.19 7.57
N CYS A 42 7.06 -3.07 6.38
CA CYS A 42 6.28 -1.91 5.95
C CYS A 42 7.09 -0.60 5.93
N THR A 43 8.40 -0.67 5.73
CA THR A 43 9.26 0.53 5.71
C THR A 43 9.61 0.98 4.30
N GLU A 44 9.49 0.11 3.30
CA GLU A 44 9.85 0.40 1.92
C GLU A 44 8.75 0.02 0.94
N LEU A 45 8.71 0.75 -0.16
CA LEU A 45 7.90 0.38 -1.32
C LEU A 45 8.73 -0.52 -2.23
N LEU A 46 8.09 -1.59 -2.72
CA LEU A 46 8.70 -2.54 -3.65
C LEU A 46 8.06 -2.38 -5.02
N LEU A 47 8.86 -2.42 -6.05
CA LEU A 47 8.41 -2.41 -7.43
C LEU A 47 8.79 -3.75 -8.08
N GLY A 48 7.78 -4.54 -8.46
CA GLY A 48 8.02 -5.89 -8.96
C GLY A 48 8.65 -6.82 -7.93
N GLY A 49 8.41 -6.59 -6.63
CA GLY A 49 8.99 -7.37 -5.54
C GLY A 49 10.39 -6.94 -5.12
N GLU A 50 10.95 -5.92 -5.78
CA GLU A 50 12.31 -5.44 -5.54
C GLU A 50 12.29 -4.04 -4.90
N PRO A 51 13.19 -3.74 -3.95
CA PRO A 51 13.33 -2.39 -3.42
C PRO A 51 13.63 -1.39 -4.54
N CYS A 52 12.89 -0.29 -4.57
CA CYS A 52 13.07 0.75 -5.60
C CYS A 52 13.67 2.05 -5.06
N GLY A 53 14.19 2.02 -3.83
CA GLY A 53 14.76 3.21 -3.19
C GLY A 53 13.74 4.15 -2.57
N ARG A 54 12.45 3.80 -2.58
CA ARG A 54 11.39 4.59 -1.96
C ARG A 54 11.06 4.02 -0.59
N THR A 55 11.33 4.78 0.44
CA THR A 55 10.94 4.43 1.82
C THR A 55 9.63 5.11 2.19
N ILE A 56 8.93 4.58 3.18
CA ILE A 56 7.69 5.20 3.67
C ILE A 56 7.97 6.58 4.28
N ASP A 57 9.15 6.80 4.84
CA ASP A 57 9.53 8.10 5.36
C ASP A 57 9.56 9.19 4.27
N LYS A 58 9.97 8.84 3.04
CA LYS A 58 10.07 9.78 1.92
C LYS A 58 8.84 9.76 1.03
N ALA A 59 8.29 8.58 0.74
CA ALA A 59 7.14 8.41 -0.15
C ALA A 59 5.80 8.42 0.59
N GLY A 60 5.81 8.42 1.91
CA GLY A 60 4.59 8.34 2.73
C GLY A 60 3.73 9.60 2.69
N PHE A 61 4.19 10.67 2.06
CA PHE A 61 3.43 11.90 1.84
C PHE A 61 2.49 11.81 0.62
N LEU A 62 2.45 10.69 -0.07
CA LEU A 62 1.45 10.46 -1.10
C LEU A 62 0.05 10.47 -0.47
N TRP A 63 -0.87 11.16 -1.13
CA TRP A 63 -2.24 11.28 -0.64
C TRP A 63 -3.05 10.05 -1.02
N VAL A 64 -3.73 9.45 -0.06
CA VAL A 64 -4.59 8.30 -0.28
C VAL A 64 -5.94 8.79 -0.82
N THR A 65 -6.33 8.29 -1.99
CA THR A 65 -7.59 8.65 -2.64
C THR A 65 -8.65 7.57 -2.50
N GLY A 66 -8.26 6.34 -2.17
CA GLY A 66 -9.22 5.27 -1.98
C GLY A 66 -8.59 4.00 -1.44
N ILE A 67 -9.44 3.16 -0.85
CA ILE A 67 -9.07 1.84 -0.35
C ILE A 67 -10.15 0.88 -0.84
N ASN A 68 -9.75 -0.15 -1.60
CA ASN A 68 -10.68 -1.13 -2.15
C ASN A 68 -10.17 -2.55 -1.92
N ALA A 69 -11.09 -3.46 -1.62
CA ALA A 69 -10.80 -4.88 -1.64
C ALA A 69 -11.04 -5.40 -3.06
N HIS A 70 -10.09 -6.13 -3.62
CA HIS A 70 -10.21 -6.72 -4.95
C HIS A 70 -9.62 -8.13 -4.93
N GLY A 71 -10.50 -9.13 -4.89
CA GLY A 71 -10.08 -10.53 -4.71
C GLY A 71 -9.38 -10.71 -3.37
N GLU A 72 -8.14 -11.19 -3.40
CA GLU A 72 -7.30 -11.41 -2.22
C GLU A 72 -6.44 -10.19 -1.87
N ASN A 73 -6.58 -9.09 -2.59
CA ASN A 73 -5.73 -7.92 -2.44
C ASN A 73 -6.51 -6.75 -1.85
N ILE A 74 -5.79 -5.91 -1.13
CA ILE A 74 -6.25 -4.57 -0.77
C ILE A 74 -5.53 -3.60 -1.69
N ILE A 75 -6.29 -2.78 -2.41
CA ILE A 75 -5.71 -1.78 -3.30
C ILE A 75 -5.90 -0.41 -2.68
N ILE A 76 -4.78 0.23 -2.39
CA ILE A 76 -4.73 1.61 -1.89
C ILE A 76 -4.34 2.50 -3.05
N THR A 77 -5.25 3.34 -3.50
CA THR A 77 -4.97 4.31 -4.55
C THR A 77 -4.39 5.58 -3.95
N VAL A 78 -3.36 6.10 -4.59
CA VAL A 78 -2.68 7.32 -4.15
C VAL A 78 -2.54 8.28 -5.32
N ASP A 79 -2.50 9.56 -4.97
CA ASP A 79 -2.28 10.65 -5.91
C ASP A 79 -0.87 11.20 -5.64
N ALA A 80 -0.06 11.19 -6.68
CA ALA A 80 1.32 11.67 -6.60
C ALA A 80 1.42 13.16 -6.89
#